data_dc3679c7e57ff93b0b552db0343394cd
#
_entry.id   dc3679c7e57ff93b0b552db0343394cd
#
_cell.length_a   1.000
_cell.length_b   1.000
_cell.length_c   1.000
_cell.angle_alpha   90.00
_cell.angle_beta   90.00
_cell.angle_gamma   90.00
#
_symmetry.space_group_name_H-M   'P 1'
#
loop_
_entity.id
_entity.type
_entity.pdbx_description
1 polymer ?
#
loop_
_entity_poly.entity_id
_entity_poly.type
_entity_poly.pdbx_seq_one_letter_code
_entity_poly.pdbx_strand_id
1 'polypeptide(L)'
;MAAVTTFDLPHGRTLALAPDGDEDLVEIRSASGAVEIRLRVTEEGPILEVEGVRLSLRAARSVDVECEEFNVSADGDITLAGGGDVRVTGETIHLN
;
A
#
# COMPACT_ATOMS: atom_id res chain seq x y z
N MET A 1 -10.84 27.44 4.86
CA MET A 1 -10.75 26.44 5.94
C MET A 1 -11.11 25.06 5.40
N ALA A 2 -10.23 24.11 5.61
CA ALA A 2 -10.43 22.76 5.12
C ALA A 2 -11.34 21.98 6.08
N ALA A 3 -12.37 21.34 5.55
CA ALA A 3 -13.29 20.53 6.33
C ALA A 3 -12.97 19.05 6.16
N VAL A 4 -12.93 18.33 7.27
CA VAL A 4 -12.78 16.88 7.27
C VAL A 4 -14.17 16.27 7.28
N THR A 5 -14.43 15.38 6.34
CA THR A 5 -15.68 14.61 6.28
C THR A 5 -15.37 13.19 6.74
N THR A 6 -16.14 12.69 7.69
CA THR A 6 -15.94 11.35 8.22
C THR A 6 -17.21 10.52 8.11
N PHE A 7 -17.02 9.22 7.92
CA PHE A 7 -18.08 8.23 7.89
C PHE A 7 -17.73 7.10 8.85
N ASP A 8 -18.65 6.76 9.74
CA ASP A 8 -18.43 5.65 10.65
C ASP A 8 -18.66 4.32 9.92
N LEU A 9 -17.74 3.40 10.11
CA LEU A 9 -17.87 2.04 9.61
C LEU A 9 -18.47 1.14 10.70
N PRO A 10 -19.17 0.05 10.30
CA PRO A 10 -19.96 -0.75 11.26
C PRO A 10 -19.21 -1.32 12.45
N HIS A 11 -17.90 -1.48 12.37
CA HIS A 11 -17.10 -2.14 13.41
C HIS A 11 -16.10 -1.22 14.10
N GLY A 12 -16.45 0.06 14.23
CA GLY A 12 -15.68 1.01 15.00
C GLY A 12 -14.59 1.77 14.22
N ARG A 13 -14.38 1.45 12.98
CA ARG A 13 -13.45 2.19 12.12
C ARG A 13 -14.12 3.42 11.52
N THR A 14 -13.31 4.33 11.02
CA THR A 14 -13.78 5.58 10.42
C THR A 14 -13.11 5.76 9.07
N LEU A 15 -13.92 6.12 8.06
CA LEU A 15 -13.41 6.59 6.77
C LEU A 15 -13.37 8.11 6.83
N ALA A 16 -12.21 8.69 6.58
CA ALA A 16 -12.00 10.13 6.63
C ALA A 16 -11.57 10.66 5.27
N LEU A 17 -12.21 11.75 4.85
CA LEU A 17 -11.84 12.51 3.66
C LEU A 17 -11.37 13.88 4.15
N ALA A 18 -10.12 14.22 3.90
CA ALA A 18 -9.51 15.43 4.41
C ALA A 18 -8.62 16.10 3.37
N PRO A 19 -8.75 17.40 3.14
CA PRO A 19 -7.74 18.14 2.40
C PRO A 19 -6.55 18.42 3.31
N ASP A 20 -5.34 18.43 2.73
CA ASP A 20 -4.10 18.74 3.43
C ASP A 20 -3.24 19.59 2.49
N GLY A 21 -3.37 20.93 2.62
CA GLY A 21 -2.74 21.85 1.69
C GLY A 21 -3.35 21.69 0.30
N ASP A 22 -2.52 21.40 -0.70
CA ASP A 22 -2.94 21.13 -2.07
C ASP A 22 -3.24 19.65 -2.33
N GLU A 23 -3.17 18.82 -1.30
CA GLU A 23 -3.36 17.39 -1.40
C GLU A 23 -4.71 16.95 -0.83
N ASP A 24 -5.23 15.86 -1.34
CA ASP A 24 -6.42 15.22 -0.80
C ASP A 24 -6.03 13.92 -0.12
N LEU A 25 -6.60 13.68 1.07
CA LEU A 25 -6.36 12.46 1.83
C LEU A 25 -7.64 11.64 1.95
N VAL A 26 -7.51 10.34 1.73
CA VAL A 26 -8.56 9.37 2.04
C VAL A 26 -7.92 8.39 3.03
N GLU A 27 -8.54 8.24 4.20
CA GLU A 27 -7.97 7.41 5.26
C GLU A 27 -9.01 6.47 5.84
N ILE A 28 -8.56 5.28 6.23
CA ILE A 28 -9.33 4.40 7.10
C ILE A 28 -8.58 4.33 8.42
N ARG A 29 -9.25 4.74 9.49
CA ARG A 29 -8.69 4.80 10.83
C ARG A 29 -9.33 3.75 11.72
N SER A 30 -8.53 3.18 12.62
CA SER A 30 -9.02 2.27 13.65
C SER A 30 -9.84 3.02 14.70
N ALA A 31 -10.47 2.28 15.60
CA ALA A 31 -11.23 2.87 16.70
C ALA A 31 -10.36 3.75 17.61
N SER A 32 -9.06 3.46 17.71
CA SER A 32 -8.10 4.26 18.47
C SER A 32 -7.58 5.49 17.72
N GLY A 33 -7.96 5.65 16.46
CA GLY A 33 -7.53 6.77 15.62
C GLY A 33 -6.27 6.53 14.79
N ALA A 34 -5.68 5.33 14.87
CA ALA A 34 -4.52 4.99 14.05
C ALA A 34 -4.92 4.80 12.59
N VAL A 35 -4.10 5.33 11.67
CA VAL A 35 -4.36 5.20 10.24
C VAL A 35 -3.91 3.81 9.78
N GLU A 36 -4.83 3.06 9.18
CA GLU A 36 -4.54 1.72 8.65
C GLU A 36 -4.34 1.73 7.14
N ILE A 37 -5.13 2.54 6.42
CA ILE A 37 -5.01 2.71 4.98
C ILE A 37 -5.06 4.21 4.69
N ARG A 38 -4.13 4.67 3.89
CA ARG A 38 -4.10 6.07 3.45
C ARG A 38 -3.86 6.14 1.95
N LEU A 39 -4.71 6.90 1.27
CA LEU A 39 -4.49 7.30 -0.10
C LEU A 39 -4.29 8.81 -0.11
N ARG A 40 -3.10 9.25 -0.52
CA ARG A 40 -2.75 10.66 -0.63
C ARG A 40 -2.66 11.01 -2.10
N VAL A 41 -3.46 11.98 -2.54
CA VAL A 41 -3.43 12.43 -3.92
C VAL A 41 -2.60 13.71 -4.00
N THR A 42 -1.45 13.63 -4.62
CA THR A 42 -0.49 14.73 -4.75
C THR A 42 -0.43 15.21 -6.20
N GLU A 43 0.28 16.33 -6.43
CA GLU A 43 0.51 16.83 -7.78
C GLU A 43 1.25 15.83 -8.65
N GLU A 44 2.13 15.03 -8.07
CA GLU A 44 2.89 14.00 -8.80
C GLU A 44 2.10 12.72 -9.01
N GLY A 45 0.99 12.55 -8.32
CA GLY A 45 0.13 11.39 -8.42
C GLY A 45 -0.24 10.80 -7.08
N PRO A 46 -0.95 9.68 -7.07
CA PRO A 46 -1.41 9.06 -5.83
C PRO A 46 -0.29 8.27 -5.13
N ILE A 47 -0.32 8.31 -3.80
CA ILE A 47 0.54 7.51 -2.93
C ILE A 47 -0.38 6.65 -2.07
N LEU A 48 -0.22 5.33 -2.13
CA LEU A 48 -1.01 4.39 -1.33
C LEU A 48 -0.14 3.79 -0.23
N GLU A 49 -0.62 3.91 1.01
CA GLU A 49 0.04 3.34 2.18
C GLU A 49 -0.93 2.39 2.88
N VAL A 50 -0.47 1.17 3.16
CA VAL A 50 -1.27 0.16 3.86
C VAL A 50 -0.45 -0.39 5.01
N GLU A 51 -0.99 -0.31 6.22
CA GLU A 51 -0.43 -0.94 7.41
C GLU A 51 -1.44 -1.94 7.93
N GLY A 52 -1.16 -3.20 7.76
CA GLY A 52 -2.10 -4.26 8.12
C GLY A 52 -1.40 -5.45 8.71
N VAL A 53 -2.20 -6.40 9.13
CA VAL A 53 -1.69 -7.67 9.63
C VAL A 53 -1.25 -8.54 8.47
N ARG A 54 -1.90 -8.41 7.33
CA ARG A 54 -1.65 -9.25 6.17
C ARG A 54 -2.07 -8.54 4.89
N LEU A 55 -1.23 -8.62 3.87
CA LEU A 55 -1.57 -8.17 2.53
C LEU A 55 -1.57 -9.39 1.59
N SER A 56 -2.68 -9.64 0.92
CA SER A 56 -2.80 -10.71 -0.05
C SER A 56 -3.17 -10.15 -1.42
N LEU A 57 -2.39 -10.53 -2.44
CA LEU A 57 -2.67 -10.17 -3.82
C LEU A 57 -2.87 -11.45 -4.63
N ARG A 58 -4.01 -11.57 -5.30
CA ARG A 58 -4.32 -12.72 -6.15
C ARG A 58 -4.95 -12.22 -7.42
N ALA A 59 -4.46 -12.69 -8.54
CA ALA A 59 -5.04 -12.41 -9.84
C ALA A 59 -5.20 -13.69 -10.64
N ALA A 60 -6.25 -13.76 -11.47
CA ALA A 60 -6.52 -14.95 -12.26
C ALA A 60 -5.44 -15.19 -13.33
N ARG A 61 -4.79 -14.13 -13.80
CA ARG A 61 -3.81 -14.24 -14.90
C ARG A 61 -2.45 -13.70 -14.55
N SER A 62 -2.35 -12.48 -14.03
CA SER A 62 -1.05 -11.86 -13.75
C SER A 62 -1.13 -10.81 -12.68
N VAL A 63 -0.01 -10.57 -12.02
CA VAL A 63 0.24 -9.39 -11.20
C VAL A 63 1.48 -8.73 -11.77
N ASP A 64 1.35 -7.50 -12.25
CA ASP A 64 2.45 -6.76 -12.86
C ASP A 64 2.83 -5.59 -11.97
N VAL A 65 4.12 -5.44 -11.71
CA VAL A 65 4.65 -4.33 -10.91
C VAL A 65 5.72 -3.63 -11.74
N GLU A 66 5.50 -2.35 -12.04
CA GLU A 66 6.45 -1.51 -12.77
C GLU A 66 6.76 -0.27 -11.95
N CYS A 67 8.02 0.00 -11.70
CA CYS A 67 8.45 1.14 -10.89
C CYS A 67 9.93 1.44 -11.13
N GLU A 68 10.37 2.61 -10.70
CA GLU A 68 11.78 2.96 -10.76
C GLU A 68 12.59 2.13 -9.78
N GLU A 69 12.02 1.85 -8.61
CA GLU A 69 12.71 1.14 -7.54
C GLU A 69 11.73 0.25 -6.79
N PHE A 70 12.10 -0.99 -6.58
CA PHE A 70 11.26 -1.96 -5.89
C PHE A 70 12.01 -2.54 -4.69
N ASN A 71 11.49 -2.30 -3.49
CA ASN A 71 12.11 -2.71 -2.24
C ASN A 71 11.23 -3.72 -1.52
N VAL A 72 11.81 -4.85 -1.15
CA VAL A 72 11.13 -5.88 -0.35
C VAL A 72 12.01 -6.21 0.84
N SER A 73 11.44 -6.13 2.03
CA SER A 73 12.14 -6.43 3.26
C SER A 73 11.23 -7.28 4.15
N ALA A 74 11.77 -8.32 4.74
CA ALA A 74 11.04 -9.20 5.63
C ALA A 74 11.92 -9.58 6.81
N ASP A 75 11.33 -9.65 8.02
CA ASP A 75 12.04 -10.13 9.21
C ASP A 75 12.22 -11.63 9.15
N GLY A 76 11.29 -12.34 8.54
CA GLY A 76 11.37 -13.78 8.32
C GLY A 76 11.82 -14.10 6.90
N ASP A 77 11.24 -15.12 6.32
CA ASP A 77 11.61 -15.60 5.00
C ASP A 77 10.97 -14.79 3.87
N ILE A 78 11.68 -14.69 2.76
CA ILE A 78 11.14 -14.26 1.47
C ILE A 78 11.12 -15.49 0.59
N THR A 79 9.94 -15.89 0.13
CA THR A 79 9.78 -17.08 -0.71
C THR A 79 9.28 -16.68 -2.09
N LEU A 80 10.01 -17.11 -3.13
CA LEU A 80 9.60 -16.98 -4.52
C LEU A 80 9.47 -18.38 -5.08
N ALA A 81 8.30 -18.73 -5.57
CA ALA A 81 8.04 -20.05 -6.11
C ALA A 81 7.26 -19.95 -7.43
N GLY A 82 7.68 -20.70 -8.41
CA GLY A 82 6.99 -20.77 -9.69
C GLY A 82 6.81 -22.21 -10.13
N GLY A 83 5.70 -22.48 -10.80
CA GLY A 83 5.47 -23.79 -11.43
C GLY A 83 6.31 -23.97 -12.68
N GLY A 84 6.69 -22.86 -13.31
CA GLY A 84 7.64 -22.83 -14.42
C GLY A 84 8.93 -22.17 -13.98
N ASP A 85 9.47 -21.30 -14.83
CA ASP A 85 10.73 -20.62 -14.53
C ASP A 85 10.54 -19.45 -13.59
N VAL A 86 11.51 -19.25 -12.73
CA VAL A 86 11.68 -17.99 -11.99
C VAL A 86 12.88 -17.26 -12.60
N ARG A 87 12.63 -16.06 -13.14
CA ARG A 87 13.67 -15.29 -13.83
C ARG A 87 14.02 -14.04 -13.03
N VAL A 88 15.31 -13.86 -12.77
CA VAL A 88 15.86 -12.66 -12.12
C VAL A 88 16.98 -12.16 -13.02
N THR A 89 16.86 -10.92 -13.49
CA THR A 89 17.86 -10.32 -14.37
C THR A 89 18.26 -8.94 -13.83
N GLY A 90 19.49 -8.58 -14.06
CA GLY A 90 20.05 -7.30 -13.68
C GLY A 90 21.51 -7.22 -14.10
N GLU A 91 22.12 -6.03 -14.05
CA GLU A 91 23.55 -5.89 -14.32
C GLU A 91 24.35 -6.66 -13.29
N THR A 92 23.93 -6.61 -12.05
CA THR A 92 24.59 -7.33 -10.95
C THR A 92 23.51 -7.89 -10.04
N ILE A 93 23.64 -9.15 -9.69
CA ILE A 93 22.75 -9.79 -8.72
C ILE A 93 23.60 -10.11 -7.49
N HIS A 94 23.24 -9.52 -6.36
CA HIS A 94 23.95 -9.76 -5.10
C HIS A 94 23.25 -10.84 -4.31
N LEU A 95 23.98 -11.90 -4.02
CA LEU A 95 23.55 -12.99 -3.16
C LEU A 95 24.49 -13.07 -1.99
N ASN A 96 23.93 -13.13 -0.83
CA ASN A 96 24.68 -13.10 0.39
C ASN A 96 25.31 -14.44 0.73
#